data_2920576e815f714bc77b1dd917c26f22
#
_entry.id   2920576e815f714bc77b1dd917c26f22
#
_cell.length_a   1.000
_cell.length_b   1.000
_cell.length_c   1.000
_cell.angle_alpha   90.00
_cell.angle_beta   90.00
_cell.angle_gamma   90.00
#
_symmetry.space_group_name_H-M   'P 1'
#
loop_
_entity.id
_entity.type
_entity.pdbx_description
1 polymer ?
#
loop_
_entity_poly.entity_id
_entity_poly.type
_entity_poly.pdbx_seq_one_letter_code
_entity_poly.pdbx_strand_id
1 'polypeptide(L)' 'MKTINLRQMQENQTGTIVSIKAAGELGRRIRDMGLIPGKEIRVQGKAPLYDPVSLRIMGFTLTLRNNEADHIQVEV' A
#
# COMPACT_ATOMS: atom_id res chain seq x y z
N MET A 1 -2.23 -13.41 -12.66
CA MET A 1 -2.07 -12.53 -11.51
C MET A 1 -0.67 -11.97 -11.50
N LYS A 2 -0.54 -10.71 -11.16
CA LYS A 2 0.71 -10.00 -11.31
C LYS A 2 1.07 -9.32 -10.00
N THR A 3 2.32 -9.44 -9.60
CA THR A 3 2.83 -8.79 -8.41
C THR A 3 3.55 -7.51 -8.82
N ILE A 4 3.12 -6.39 -8.26
CA ILE A 4 3.71 -5.09 -8.53
C ILE A 4 3.95 -4.36 -7.22
N ASN A 5 4.74 -3.29 -7.29
CA ASN A 5 4.90 -2.39 -6.15
C ASN A 5 3.62 -1.58 -5.96
N LEU A 6 3.27 -1.29 -4.72
CA LEU A 6 2.07 -0.51 -4.41
C LEU A 6 2.03 0.81 -5.17
N ARG A 7 3.16 1.46 -5.35
CA ARG A 7 3.23 2.73 -6.07
C ARG A 7 2.89 2.61 -7.55
N GLN A 8 2.93 1.41 -8.10
CA GLN A 8 2.58 1.16 -9.50
C GLN A 8 1.09 0.94 -9.71
N MET A 9 0.32 0.84 -8.63
CA MET A 9 -1.13 0.70 -8.73
C MET A 9 -1.75 1.98 -9.27
N GLN A 10 -2.80 1.80 -10.06
CA GLN A 10 -3.55 2.92 -10.61
C GLN A 10 -4.68 3.32 -9.66
N GLU A 11 -5.17 4.53 -9.85
CA GLU A 11 -6.32 5.02 -9.09
C GLU A 11 -7.51 4.08 -9.27
N ASN A 12 -8.18 3.78 -8.18
CA ASN A 12 -9.33 2.86 -8.11
C ASN A 12 -8.99 1.38 -8.34
N GLN A 13 -7.72 1.05 -8.48
CA GLN A 13 -7.30 -0.34 -8.63
C GLN A 13 -7.29 -1.03 -7.27
N THR A 14 -7.74 -2.29 -7.25
CA THR A 14 -7.74 -3.13 -6.07
C THR A 14 -6.60 -4.15 -6.17
N GLY A 15 -5.97 -4.44 -5.06
CA GLY A 15 -4.91 -5.45 -4.99
C GLY A 15 -4.85 -6.05 -3.61
N THR A 16 -4.14 -7.17 -3.51
CA THR A 16 -3.93 -7.88 -2.25
C THR A 16 -2.46 -7.78 -1.87
N ILE A 17 -2.18 -7.39 -0.64
CA ILE A 17 -0.80 -7.29 -0.16
C ILE A 17 -0.20 -8.70 -0.10
N VAL A 18 0.95 -8.89 -0.73
CA VAL A 18 1.65 -10.19 -0.69
C VAL A 18 2.89 -10.14 0.18
N SER A 19 3.57 -9.00 0.26
CA SER A 19 4.73 -8.90 1.14
C SER A 19 5.02 -7.44 1.47
N ILE A 20 5.70 -7.26 2.60
CA ILE A 20 6.20 -5.95 3.02
C ILE A 20 7.70 -6.11 3.21
N LYS A 21 8.46 -5.45 2.35
CA LYS A 21 9.92 -5.60 2.35
C LYS A 21 10.57 -4.45 3.11
N ALA A 22 10.18 -4.31 4.36
CA ALA A 22 10.74 -3.31 5.25
C ALA A 22 11.08 -3.98 6.57
N ALA A 23 12.26 -3.68 7.09
CA ALA A 23 12.72 -4.23 8.36
C ALA A 23 12.62 -3.15 9.44
N GLY A 24 12.78 -3.58 10.70
CA GLY A 24 12.86 -2.67 11.83
C GLY A 24 11.62 -1.86 12.06
N GLU A 25 11.83 -0.61 12.42
CA GLU A 25 10.75 0.27 12.84
C GLU A 25 9.79 0.63 11.70
N LEU A 26 10.31 0.80 10.49
CA LEU A 26 9.47 1.11 9.33
C LEU A 26 8.51 -0.03 9.05
N GLY A 27 8.99 -1.25 9.06
CA GLY A 27 8.14 -2.42 8.84
C GLY A 27 7.08 -2.56 9.92
N ARG A 28 7.45 -2.29 11.17
CA ARG A 28 6.49 -2.34 12.28
C ARG A 28 5.40 -1.29 12.10
N ARG A 29 5.77 -0.07 11.73
CA ARG A 29 4.79 1.01 11.53
C ARG A 29 3.80 0.66 10.42
N ILE A 30 4.29 0.09 9.33
CA ILE A 30 3.43 -0.31 8.22
C ILE A 30 2.44 -1.38 8.68
N ARG A 31 2.93 -2.39 9.39
CA ARG A 31 2.06 -3.46 9.90
C ARG A 31 1.08 -2.96 10.94
N ASP A 32 1.49 -2.03 11.79
CA ASP A 32 0.63 -1.45 12.82
C ASP A 32 -0.54 -0.66 12.22
N MET A 33 -0.37 -0.17 11.00
CA MET A 33 -1.45 0.48 10.26
C MET A 33 -2.45 -0.52 9.69
N GLY A 34 -2.21 -1.81 9.83
CA GLY A 34 -3.08 -2.85 9.30
C GLY A 34 -2.66 -3.36 7.93
N LEU A 35 -1.53 -2.90 7.42
CA LEU A 35 -1.04 -3.30 6.10
C LEU A 35 -0.19 -4.55 6.26
N ILE A 36 -0.85 -5.70 6.21
CA ILE A 36 -0.21 -7.00 6.37
C ILE A 36 -0.52 -7.89 5.17
N PRO A 37 0.31 -8.89 4.88
CA PRO A 37 0.03 -9.81 3.77
C PRO A 37 -1.35 -10.45 3.90
N GLY A 38 -2.04 -10.57 2.78
CA GLY A 38 -3.39 -11.12 2.71
C GLY A 38 -4.49 -10.09 2.77
N LYS A 39 -4.18 -8.83 3.08
CA LYS A 39 -5.20 -7.79 3.13
C LYS A 39 -5.43 -7.19 1.75
N GLU A 40 -6.70 -6.96 1.44
CA GLU A 40 -7.09 -6.29 0.20
C GLU A 40 -7.08 -4.79 0.41
N ILE A 41 -6.52 -4.08 -0.55
CA ILE A 41 -6.47 -2.62 -0.53
C ILE A 41 -6.94 -2.07 -1.87
N ARG A 42 -7.36 -0.83 -1.85
CA ARG A 42 -7.75 -0.11 -3.06
C ARG A 42 -7.10 1.26 -3.05
N VAL A 43 -6.48 1.63 -4.14
CA VAL A 43 -5.91 2.98 -4.27
C VAL A 43 -7.05 3.95 -4.49
N GLN A 44 -7.25 4.85 -3.54
CA GLN A 44 -8.33 5.81 -3.60
C GLN A 44 -7.94 7.05 -4.40
N GLY A 45 -6.67 7.43 -4.31
CA GLY A 45 -6.16 8.55 -5.07
C GLY A 45 -4.68 8.75 -4.83
N LYS A 46 -4.08 9.57 -5.66
CA LYS A 46 -2.69 9.96 -5.53
C LYS A 46 -2.61 11.47 -5.58
N ALA A 47 -1.88 12.05 -4.64
CA ALA A 47 -1.66 13.49 -4.62
C ALA A 47 -0.83 13.91 -5.85
N PRO A 48 -0.80 15.21 -6.17
CA PRO A 48 0.12 15.68 -7.20
C PRO A 48 1.52 15.16 -6.96
N LEU A 49 2.20 14.74 -8.02
CA LEU A 49 3.52 14.11 -7.96
C LEU A 49 3.49 12.72 -7.31
N TYR A 50 2.30 12.13 -7.16
CA TYR A 50 2.12 10.77 -6.65
C TYR A 50 2.65 10.55 -5.23
N ASP A 51 2.65 11.58 -4.41
CA ASP A 51 3.08 11.51 -3.02
C ASP A 51 2.25 12.49 -2.20
N PRO A 52 1.49 12.05 -1.19
CA PRO A 52 1.30 10.67 -0.73
C PRO A 52 0.24 9.90 -1.53
N VAL A 53 0.11 8.61 -1.21
CA VAL A 53 -0.90 7.74 -1.81
C VAL A 53 -1.98 7.48 -0.77
N SER A 54 -3.24 7.66 -1.16
CA SER A 54 -4.38 7.35 -0.28
C SER A 54 -4.93 5.98 -0.60
N LEU A 55 -5.05 5.15 0.42
CA LEU A 55 -5.54 3.78 0.29
C LEU A 55 -6.82 3.60 1.07
N ARG A 56 -7.69 2.74 0.56
CA ARG A 56 -8.84 2.27 1.29
C ARG A 56 -8.60 0.84 1.74
N ILE A 57 -8.70 0.59 3.05
CA ILE A 57 -8.50 -0.73 3.62
C ILE A 57 -9.51 -0.93 4.75
N MET A 58 -10.24 -2.06 4.71
CA MET A 58 -11.18 -2.46 5.76
C MET A 58 -12.16 -1.35 6.15
N GLY A 59 -12.59 -0.54 5.19
CA GLY A 59 -13.59 0.49 5.42
C GLY A 59 -13.08 1.83 5.90
N PHE A 60 -11.77 2.00 6.02
CA PHE A 60 -11.21 3.30 6.37
C PHE A 60 -10.09 3.69 5.39
N THR A 61 -9.72 4.95 5.42
CA THR A 61 -8.72 5.50 4.52
C THR A 61 -7.39 5.70 5.24
N LEU A 62 -6.32 5.25 4.61
CA LEU A 62 -4.96 5.47 5.08
C LEU A 62 -4.21 6.30 4.05
N THR A 63 -3.27 7.10 4.51
CA THR A 63 -2.38 7.86 3.64
C THR A 63 -0.96 7.38 3.88
N LEU A 64 -0.28 6.98 2.80
CA LEU A 64 1.09 6.49 2.86
C LEU A 64 2.01 7.41 2.08
N ARG A 65 3.15 7.71 2.66
CA ARG A 65 4.22 8.38 1.93
C ARG A 65 4.91 7.39 1.00
N ASN A 66 5.55 7.91 -0.04
CA ASN A 66 6.21 7.04 -1.02
C ASN A 66 7.26 6.12 -0.41
N ASN A 67 8.01 6.60 0.59
CA ASN A 67 9.02 5.77 1.24
C ASN A 67 8.41 4.61 2.02
N GLU A 68 7.13 4.69 2.37
CA GLU A 68 6.42 3.58 3.00
C GLU A 68 5.84 2.66 1.93
N ALA A 69 5.20 3.23 0.92
CA ALA A 69 4.57 2.46 -0.16
C ALA A 69 5.60 1.68 -0.98
N ASP A 70 6.82 2.18 -1.09
CA ASP A 70 7.88 1.52 -1.85
C ASP A 70 8.20 0.11 -1.35
N HIS A 71 7.91 -0.17 -0.09
CA HIS A 71 8.24 -1.46 0.52
C HIS A 71 7.12 -2.48 0.44
N ILE A 72 6.00 -2.12 -0.17
CA ILE A 72 4.81 -2.99 -0.20
C ILE A 72 4.61 -3.56 -1.59
N GLN A 73 4.51 -4.90 -1.64
CA GLN A 73 4.22 -5.60 -2.89
C GLN A 73 2.79 -6.08 -2.86
N VAL A 74 2.08 -5.90 -3.97
CA VAL A 74 0.67 -6.27 -4.09
C VAL A 74 0.45 -7.15 -5.32
N GLU A 75 -0.56 -7.99 -5.24
CA GLU A 75 -1.02 -8.81 -6.35
C GLU A 75 -2.29 -8.21 -6.93
N VAL A 76 -2.26 -7.99 -8.23
CA VAL A 76 -3.38 -7.36 -8.95
C VAL A 76 -3.87 -8.24 -10.10
#